data_d354e60358fdd848351d45b7eea822ba
#
_entry.id   d354e60358fdd848351d45b7eea822ba
#
_cell.length_a   1.000
_cell.length_b   1.000
_cell.length_c   1.000
_cell.angle_alpha   90.00
_cell.angle_beta   90.00
_cell.angle_gamma   90.00
#
_symmetry.space_group_name_H-M   'P 1'
#
loop_
_entity.id
_entity.type
_entity.pdbx_description
1 polymer ?
#
loop_
_entity_poly.entity_id
_entity_poly.type
_entity_poly.pdbx_seq_one_letter_code
_entity_poly.pdbx_strand_id
1 'polypeptide(L)'
;MAVFAVPVLAATQLNVVGLFSNKVVVAINGSAPQALSAGQTKMGVKLLSADSESATFLIEGKQQTLKMGQAASVAGSSGPINNDSVSLYADKAGQFYGNLTINDASLKYVVDTGATTVALNSGDAKFAKIDYENGERIAMSTANGVVNAYLVKLNTLKIGTITLYNVGATVNEGGSPPVVLLGMTALNRLDMKRDNSILMLTKKY
;
A
#
# COMPACT_ATOMS: atom_id res chain seq x y z
N MET A 1 -10.90 -18.14 45.28
CA MET A 1 -10.38 -18.45 43.93
C MET A 1 -9.94 -17.11 43.30
N ALA A 2 -8.66 -16.82 43.26
CA ALA A 2 -8.14 -15.56 42.71
C ALA A 2 -7.92 -15.76 41.21
N VAL A 3 -8.66 -15.00 40.42
CA VAL A 3 -8.48 -14.96 38.95
C VAL A 3 -7.30 -14.04 38.68
N PHE A 4 -6.14 -14.60 38.34
CA PHE A 4 -5.00 -13.84 37.83
C PHE A 4 -5.32 -13.41 36.39
N ALA A 5 -5.58 -12.11 36.20
CA ALA A 5 -5.63 -11.51 34.87
C ALA A 5 -4.21 -11.50 34.31
N VAL A 6 -3.95 -12.32 33.28
CA VAL A 6 -2.70 -12.29 32.52
C VAL A 6 -2.74 -11.01 31.65
N PRO A 7 -1.76 -10.09 31.75
CA PRO A 7 -1.73 -8.93 30.87
C PRO A 7 -1.51 -9.42 29.43
N VAL A 8 -2.45 -9.13 28.55
CA VAL A 8 -2.28 -9.29 27.11
C VAL A 8 -1.27 -8.22 26.67
N LEU A 9 -0.02 -8.61 26.47
CA LEU A 9 0.98 -7.75 25.83
C LEU A 9 0.49 -7.47 24.40
N ALA A 10 0.13 -6.21 24.15
CA ALA A 10 -0.22 -5.76 22.81
C ALA A 10 0.99 -5.93 21.89
N ALA A 11 0.78 -6.58 20.74
CA ALA A 11 1.83 -6.79 19.74
C ALA A 11 2.40 -5.45 19.24
N THR A 12 3.73 -5.33 19.21
CA THR A 12 4.37 -4.16 18.62
C THR A 12 4.15 -4.15 17.11
N GLN A 13 3.44 -3.14 16.62
CA GLN A 13 3.22 -2.92 15.19
C GLN A 13 4.26 -1.92 14.67
N LEU A 14 4.99 -2.31 13.64
CA LEU A 14 5.99 -1.46 12.97
C LEU A 14 5.65 -1.33 11.50
N ASN A 15 5.70 -0.13 10.97
CA ASN A 15 5.45 0.15 9.57
C ASN A 15 6.54 1.05 8.97
N VAL A 16 7.15 0.61 7.87
CA VAL A 16 8.22 1.35 7.18
C VAL A 16 7.62 2.30 6.16
N VAL A 17 7.78 3.59 6.40
CA VAL A 17 7.23 4.68 5.57
C VAL A 17 8.27 5.24 4.60
N GLY A 18 9.55 5.18 4.96
CA GLY A 18 10.65 5.64 4.11
C GLY A 18 11.97 4.97 4.47
N LEU A 19 12.79 4.69 3.47
CA LEU A 19 14.09 4.06 3.59
C LEU A 19 15.18 5.00 3.09
N PHE A 20 16.26 5.10 3.85
CA PHE A 20 17.45 5.90 3.55
C PHE A 20 18.68 5.16 4.05
N SER A 21 19.85 5.51 3.55
CA SER A 21 21.11 4.96 4.07
C SER A 21 21.26 5.27 5.57
N ASN A 22 21.35 4.22 6.40
CA ASN A 22 21.47 4.28 7.87
C ASN A 22 20.30 4.98 8.60
N LYS A 23 19.17 5.21 7.94
CA LYS A 23 18.00 5.86 8.53
C LYS A 23 16.72 5.33 7.91
N VAL A 24 15.68 5.22 8.73
CA VAL A 24 14.34 4.83 8.30
C VAL A 24 13.32 5.81 8.88
N VAL A 25 12.22 6.03 8.17
CA VAL A 25 11.01 6.65 8.72
C VAL A 25 10.02 5.55 8.98
N VAL A 26 9.59 5.43 10.24
CA VAL A 26 8.68 4.37 10.71
C VAL A 26 7.53 4.94 11.53
N ALA A 27 6.39 4.29 11.44
CA ALA A 27 5.30 4.43 12.41
C ALA A 27 5.29 3.19 13.32
N ILE A 28 5.27 3.40 14.64
CA ILE A 28 5.28 2.34 15.64
C ILE A 28 3.97 2.43 16.41
N ASN A 29 3.24 1.32 16.50
CA ASN A 29 1.95 1.23 17.20
C ASN A 29 0.95 2.33 16.78
N GLY A 30 0.88 2.65 15.47
CA GLY A 30 -0.01 3.67 14.95
C GLY A 30 0.40 5.12 15.25
N SER A 31 1.61 5.36 15.81
CA SER A 31 2.11 6.72 16.03
C SER A 31 2.38 7.45 14.70
N ALA A 32 2.48 8.79 14.76
CA ALA A 32 2.94 9.57 13.63
C ALA A 32 4.31 9.06 13.13
N PRO A 33 4.58 9.07 11.80
CA PRO A 33 5.86 8.66 11.25
C PRO A 33 7.02 9.43 11.88
N GLN A 34 8.05 8.72 12.32
CA GLN A 34 9.23 9.28 12.96
C GLN A 34 10.51 8.69 12.39
N ALA A 35 11.56 9.50 12.33
CA ALA A 35 12.85 9.05 11.88
C ALA A 35 13.57 8.24 12.97
N LEU A 36 14.19 7.14 12.56
CA LEU A 36 15.01 6.26 13.39
C LEU A 36 16.33 6.01 12.67
N SER A 37 17.44 6.32 13.30
CA SER A 37 18.79 6.07 12.76
C SER A 37 19.31 4.70 13.20
N ALA A 38 20.22 4.12 12.44
CA ALA A 38 20.87 2.85 12.80
C ALA A 38 21.49 2.95 14.20
N GLY A 39 21.25 1.94 15.04
CA GLY A 39 21.63 1.88 16.43
C GLY A 39 20.63 2.51 17.41
N GLN A 40 19.70 3.35 16.96
CA GLN A 40 18.69 3.96 17.84
C GLN A 40 17.55 3.00 18.18
N THR A 41 17.00 3.20 19.40
CA THR A 41 15.82 2.48 19.88
C THR A 41 14.71 3.47 20.20
N LYS A 42 13.49 3.21 19.73
CA LYS A 42 12.27 3.95 20.09
C LYS A 42 11.12 2.98 20.28
N MET A 43 10.34 3.16 21.33
CA MET A 43 9.15 2.36 21.65
C MET A 43 9.40 0.84 21.55
N GLY A 44 10.56 0.36 22.02
CA GLY A 44 10.92 -1.07 21.98
C GLY A 44 11.45 -1.58 20.63
N VAL A 45 11.52 -0.72 19.62
CA VAL A 45 12.03 -1.05 18.28
C VAL A 45 13.43 -0.45 18.10
N LYS A 46 14.44 -1.29 17.85
CA LYS A 46 15.81 -0.86 17.54
C LYS A 46 16.08 -1.04 16.06
N LEU A 47 16.54 0.00 15.38
CA LEU A 47 17.04 -0.13 14.02
C LEU A 47 18.49 -0.68 14.06
N LEU A 48 18.73 -1.80 13.41
CA LEU A 48 20.06 -2.40 13.29
C LEU A 48 20.79 -1.83 12.07
N SER A 49 20.14 -1.83 10.91
CA SER A 49 20.67 -1.29 9.66
C SER A 49 19.53 -0.86 8.73
N ALA A 50 19.82 0.05 7.81
CA ALA A 50 18.91 0.43 6.74
C ALA A 50 19.70 0.83 5.49
N ASP A 51 19.15 0.50 4.34
CA ASP A 51 19.58 0.93 3.00
C ASP A 51 18.37 1.48 2.22
N SER A 52 18.52 1.71 0.91
CA SER A 52 17.44 2.20 0.05
C SER A 52 16.35 1.18 -0.25
N GLU A 53 16.56 -0.11 0.05
CA GLU A 53 15.65 -1.20 -0.29
C GLU A 53 14.99 -1.83 0.93
N SER A 54 15.70 -1.85 2.07
CA SER A 54 15.25 -2.55 3.28
C SER A 54 15.80 -1.92 4.56
N ALA A 55 15.16 -2.21 5.68
CA ALA A 55 15.65 -1.90 7.02
C ALA A 55 15.50 -3.12 7.92
N THR A 56 16.54 -3.38 8.73
CA THR A 56 16.56 -4.48 9.69
C THR A 56 16.38 -3.94 11.10
N PHE A 57 15.40 -4.46 11.80
CA PHE A 57 15.01 -4.07 13.15
C PHE A 57 15.21 -5.21 14.14
N LEU A 58 15.45 -4.85 15.39
CA LEU A 58 15.35 -5.75 16.54
C LEU A 58 14.12 -5.32 17.35
N ILE A 59 13.11 -6.19 17.44
CA ILE A 59 11.83 -5.96 18.11
C ILE A 59 11.61 -7.13 19.08
N GLU A 60 11.50 -6.86 20.37
CA GLU A 60 11.29 -7.89 21.40
C GLU A 60 12.31 -9.05 21.31
N GLY A 61 13.57 -8.72 20.99
CA GLY A 61 14.66 -9.69 20.87
C GLY A 61 14.66 -10.47 19.54
N LYS A 62 13.71 -10.24 18.63
CA LYS A 62 13.65 -10.86 17.29
C LYS A 62 14.10 -9.88 16.23
N GLN A 63 14.93 -10.36 15.31
CA GLN A 63 15.38 -9.57 14.17
C GLN A 63 14.39 -9.70 13.01
N GLN A 64 14.00 -8.57 12.43
CA GLN A 64 13.11 -8.52 11.27
C GLN A 64 13.63 -7.54 10.23
N THR A 65 13.60 -7.94 8.96
CA THR A 65 13.96 -7.10 7.81
C THR A 65 12.69 -6.73 7.04
N LEU A 66 12.48 -5.44 6.85
CA LEU A 66 11.29 -4.88 6.19
C LEU A 66 11.69 -4.00 5.02
N LYS A 67 10.91 -4.06 3.96
CA LYS A 67 10.98 -3.15 2.81
C LYS A 67 10.02 -1.98 2.97
N MET A 68 10.13 -0.97 2.12
CA MET A 68 9.22 0.18 2.09
C MET A 68 7.76 -0.28 1.92
N GLY A 69 6.86 0.25 2.74
CA GLY A 69 5.44 -0.12 2.74
C GLY A 69 5.11 -1.45 3.44
N GLN A 70 6.11 -2.17 3.97
CA GLN A 70 5.86 -3.37 4.76
C GLN A 70 5.58 -3.02 6.23
N ALA A 71 4.63 -3.74 6.82
CA ALA A 71 4.35 -3.72 8.24
C ALA A 71 4.83 -5.03 8.89
N ALA A 72 5.42 -4.92 10.08
CA ALA A 72 5.64 -6.05 10.96
C ALA A 72 4.78 -5.91 12.21
N SER A 73 4.18 -7.02 12.63
CA SER A 73 3.56 -7.16 13.93
C SER A 73 4.31 -8.24 14.70
N VAL A 74 4.95 -7.87 15.79
CA VAL A 74 5.60 -8.85 16.68
C VAL A 74 4.65 -9.13 17.83
N ALA A 75 3.82 -10.15 17.65
CA ALA A 75 3.10 -10.77 18.75
C ALA A 75 3.95 -11.92 19.29
N GLY A 76 3.88 -12.17 20.58
CA GLY A 76 4.53 -13.31 21.23
C GLY A 76 3.93 -14.66 20.85
N SER A 77 3.60 -14.89 19.59
CA SER A 77 3.35 -16.20 19.00
C SER A 77 3.45 -16.11 17.49
N SER A 78 4.12 -17.07 16.90
CA SER A 78 4.32 -17.28 15.47
C SER A 78 2.99 -17.56 14.75
N GLY A 79 2.29 -16.48 14.37
CA GLY A 79 1.33 -16.55 13.27
C GLY A 79 2.07 -16.28 11.96
N PRO A 80 1.63 -16.84 10.83
CA PRO A 80 2.24 -16.55 9.54
C PRO A 80 2.23 -15.04 9.31
N ILE A 81 3.40 -14.49 8.87
CA ILE A 81 3.49 -13.12 8.40
C ILE A 81 2.49 -13.03 7.23
N ASN A 82 1.37 -12.36 7.46
CA ASN A 82 0.42 -12.14 6.38
C ASN A 82 1.06 -11.12 5.43
N ASN A 83 1.77 -11.64 4.41
CA ASN A 83 2.44 -10.85 3.36
C ASN A 83 1.45 -10.06 2.47
N ASP A 84 0.17 -10.09 2.81
CA ASP A 84 -0.93 -9.57 2.01
C ASP A 84 -1.54 -8.29 2.60
N SER A 85 -0.77 -7.46 3.29
CA SER A 85 -1.25 -6.18 3.82
C SER A 85 -0.32 -5.02 3.52
N VAL A 86 -0.91 -3.85 3.27
CA VAL A 86 -0.22 -2.58 3.02
C VAL A 86 -0.90 -1.49 3.83
N SER A 87 -0.10 -0.64 4.47
CA SER A 87 -0.59 0.54 5.18
C SER A 87 -0.24 1.81 4.42
N LEU A 88 -1.22 2.66 4.24
CA LEU A 88 -1.11 3.96 3.60
C LEU A 88 -1.35 5.05 4.64
N TYR A 89 -0.67 6.18 4.46
CA TYR A 89 -0.81 7.34 5.32
C TYR A 89 -1.54 8.44 4.58
N ALA A 90 -2.51 9.06 5.27
CA ALA A 90 -3.23 10.18 4.73
C ALA A 90 -2.28 11.37 4.53
N ASP A 91 -2.42 12.06 3.42
CA ASP A 91 -1.81 13.37 3.22
C ASP A 91 -2.55 14.46 4.02
N LYS A 92 -2.16 15.73 3.84
CA LYS A 92 -2.79 16.87 4.51
C LYS A 92 -4.27 17.07 4.15
N ALA A 93 -4.70 16.56 2.99
CA ALA A 93 -6.09 16.59 2.53
C ALA A 93 -6.88 15.34 2.95
N GLY A 94 -6.25 14.39 3.67
CA GLY A 94 -6.88 13.15 4.12
C GLY A 94 -6.93 12.06 3.03
N GLN A 95 -6.21 12.23 1.92
CA GLN A 95 -6.13 11.28 0.80
C GLN A 95 -4.99 10.28 1.00
N PHE A 96 -5.16 9.07 0.48
CA PHE A 96 -4.21 7.98 0.60
C PHE A 96 -3.54 7.71 -0.75
N TYR A 97 -2.25 8.01 -0.83
CA TYR A 97 -1.41 7.79 -2.01
C TYR A 97 -0.42 6.66 -1.77
N GLY A 98 0.04 6.06 -2.86
CA GLY A 98 1.10 5.05 -2.85
C GLY A 98 1.65 4.81 -4.24
N ASN A 99 2.53 3.80 -4.36
CA ASN A 99 3.00 3.30 -5.63
C ASN A 99 2.49 1.88 -5.83
N LEU A 100 1.96 1.61 -7.01
CA LEU A 100 1.58 0.28 -7.47
C LEU A 100 2.43 -0.12 -8.69
N THR A 101 2.45 -1.41 -8.99
CA THR A 101 3.17 -1.91 -10.17
C THR A 101 2.19 -2.63 -11.10
N ILE A 102 2.22 -2.26 -12.38
CA ILE A 102 1.50 -2.93 -13.47
C ILE A 102 2.53 -3.27 -14.54
N ASN A 103 2.64 -4.55 -14.95
CA ASN A 103 3.61 -5.01 -15.95
C ASN A 103 5.04 -4.49 -15.69
N ASP A 104 5.49 -4.54 -14.44
CA ASP A 104 6.79 -4.05 -13.95
C ASP A 104 6.98 -2.52 -13.97
N ALA A 105 6.01 -1.74 -14.46
CA ALA A 105 6.02 -0.28 -14.37
C ALA A 105 5.48 0.17 -13.01
N SER A 106 6.26 1.00 -12.31
CA SER A 106 5.83 1.62 -11.05
C SER A 106 5.08 2.91 -11.33
N LEU A 107 3.84 2.99 -10.89
CA LEU A 107 2.93 4.12 -11.10
C LEU A 107 2.42 4.63 -9.75
N LYS A 108 2.31 5.96 -9.63
CA LYS A 108 1.68 6.58 -8.46
C LYS A 108 0.16 6.39 -8.53
N TYR A 109 -0.45 6.08 -7.40
CA TYR A 109 -1.90 5.96 -7.30
C TYR A 109 -2.48 6.72 -6.11
N VAL A 110 -3.77 6.97 -6.16
CA VAL A 110 -4.62 7.40 -5.04
C VAL A 110 -5.73 6.37 -4.83
N VAL A 111 -6.07 6.10 -3.57
CA VAL A 111 -7.25 5.27 -3.24
C VAL A 111 -8.49 6.08 -3.52
N ASP A 112 -9.34 5.58 -4.43
CA ASP A 112 -10.56 6.26 -4.87
C ASP A 112 -11.77 5.32 -4.83
N THR A 113 -12.55 5.40 -3.76
CA THR A 113 -13.79 4.62 -3.62
C THR A 113 -14.93 5.12 -4.50
N GLY A 114 -14.80 6.30 -5.10
CA GLY A 114 -15.73 6.85 -6.08
C GLY A 114 -15.50 6.34 -7.50
N ALA A 115 -14.31 5.79 -7.79
CA ALA A 115 -14.01 5.19 -9.08
C ALA A 115 -14.49 3.73 -9.12
N THR A 116 -15.32 3.38 -10.12
CA THR A 116 -15.80 2.00 -10.31
C THR A 116 -14.67 1.05 -10.66
N THR A 117 -13.74 1.47 -11.51
CA THR A 117 -12.62 0.68 -12.01
C THR A 117 -11.30 1.28 -11.57
N VAL A 118 -10.22 0.50 -11.65
CA VAL A 118 -8.88 1.10 -11.70
C VAL A 118 -8.81 1.95 -12.96
N ALA A 119 -8.47 3.24 -12.83
CA ALA A 119 -8.42 4.15 -13.97
C ALA A 119 -7.02 4.71 -14.19
N LEU A 120 -6.57 4.66 -15.45
CA LEU A 120 -5.28 5.17 -15.91
C LEU A 120 -5.50 6.20 -17.03
N ASN A 121 -4.55 7.10 -17.20
CA ASN A 121 -4.45 7.87 -18.44
C ASN A 121 -3.67 7.06 -19.52
N SER A 122 -3.75 7.49 -20.77
CA SER A 122 -3.10 6.81 -21.89
C SER A 122 -1.56 6.84 -21.81
N GLY A 123 -0.98 7.85 -21.15
CA GLY A 123 0.48 7.93 -20.91
C GLY A 123 0.96 6.84 -19.95
N ASP A 124 0.28 6.70 -18.80
CA ASP A 124 0.56 5.65 -17.82
C ASP A 124 0.35 4.25 -18.42
N ALA A 125 -0.70 4.08 -19.23
CA ALA A 125 -0.96 2.82 -19.92
C ALA A 125 0.17 2.44 -20.90
N LYS A 126 0.65 3.39 -21.70
CA LYS A 126 1.80 3.19 -22.59
C LYS A 126 3.09 2.89 -21.81
N PHE A 127 3.34 3.61 -20.72
CA PHE A 127 4.49 3.37 -19.85
C PHE A 127 4.44 1.96 -19.23
N ALA A 128 3.26 1.50 -18.83
CA ALA A 128 3.05 0.16 -18.31
C ALA A 128 2.89 -0.92 -19.41
N LYS A 129 3.09 -0.59 -20.68
CA LYS A 129 2.97 -1.49 -21.84
C LYS A 129 1.62 -2.23 -21.87
N ILE A 130 0.54 -1.52 -21.53
CA ILE A 130 -0.81 -2.03 -21.61
C ILE A 130 -1.29 -1.82 -23.05
N ASP A 131 -1.64 -2.91 -23.73
CA ASP A 131 -2.28 -2.87 -25.02
C ASP A 131 -3.78 -2.52 -24.83
N TYR A 132 -4.05 -1.23 -24.69
CA TYR A 132 -5.40 -0.76 -24.40
C TYR A 132 -6.22 -0.41 -25.64
N GLU A 133 -5.58 -0.08 -26.75
CA GLU A 133 -6.26 0.36 -27.98
C GLU A 133 -7.08 -0.77 -28.63
N ASN A 134 -6.74 -2.03 -28.32
CA ASN A 134 -7.50 -3.22 -28.66
C ASN A 134 -8.61 -3.56 -27.65
N GLY A 135 -8.76 -2.78 -26.57
CA GLY A 135 -9.82 -2.93 -25.58
C GLY A 135 -11.18 -2.46 -26.10
N GLU A 136 -12.23 -2.80 -25.37
CA GLU A 136 -13.58 -2.31 -25.66
C GLU A 136 -13.64 -0.79 -25.42
N ARG A 137 -14.01 -0.05 -26.46
CA ARG A 137 -14.17 1.40 -26.39
C ARG A 137 -15.50 1.76 -25.73
N ILE A 138 -15.43 2.57 -24.70
CA ILE A 138 -16.58 3.01 -23.92
C ILE A 138 -16.61 4.53 -23.76
N ALA A 139 -17.79 5.10 -23.57
CA ALA A 139 -17.96 6.46 -23.08
C ALA A 139 -18.16 6.41 -21.57
N MET A 140 -17.30 7.08 -20.82
CA MET A 140 -17.32 7.06 -19.36
C MET A 140 -17.66 8.44 -18.80
N SER A 141 -18.63 8.50 -17.89
CA SER A 141 -18.95 9.73 -17.15
C SER A 141 -17.93 9.93 -16.02
N THR A 142 -17.33 11.10 -15.97
CA THR A 142 -16.40 11.52 -14.94
C THR A 142 -16.85 12.85 -14.31
N ALA A 143 -16.24 13.26 -13.21
CA ALA A 143 -16.50 14.55 -12.62
C ALA A 143 -16.28 15.75 -13.58
N ASN A 144 -15.44 15.56 -14.60
CA ASN A 144 -15.12 16.58 -15.62
C ASN A 144 -15.89 16.41 -16.93
N GLY A 145 -16.93 15.58 -16.95
CA GLY A 145 -17.73 15.29 -18.13
C GLY A 145 -17.52 13.88 -18.70
N VAL A 146 -18.02 13.66 -19.90
CA VAL A 146 -17.91 12.38 -20.60
C VAL A 146 -16.57 12.30 -21.32
N VAL A 147 -15.82 11.22 -21.12
CA VAL A 147 -14.54 10.95 -21.77
C VAL A 147 -14.60 9.60 -22.52
N ASN A 148 -13.83 9.49 -23.60
CA ASN A 148 -13.60 8.21 -24.24
C ASN A 148 -12.57 7.42 -23.42
N ALA A 149 -12.87 6.17 -23.20
CA ALA A 149 -12.00 5.25 -22.47
C ALA A 149 -12.03 3.87 -23.11
N TYR A 150 -11.04 3.06 -22.76
CA TYR A 150 -10.97 1.66 -23.16
C TYR A 150 -11.06 0.78 -21.93
N LEU A 151 -11.97 -0.19 -21.95
CA LEU A 151 -12.06 -1.20 -20.91
C LEU A 151 -10.98 -2.26 -21.17
N VAL A 152 -10.14 -2.49 -20.18
CA VAL A 152 -9.04 -3.45 -20.25
C VAL A 152 -9.00 -4.33 -19.01
N LYS A 153 -8.27 -5.44 -19.10
CA LYS A 153 -8.00 -6.31 -17.97
C LYS A 153 -6.50 -6.32 -17.69
N LEU A 154 -6.13 -5.88 -16.49
CA LEU A 154 -4.76 -5.96 -16.01
C LEU A 154 -4.46 -7.38 -15.55
N ASN A 155 -3.48 -8.05 -16.15
CA ASN A 155 -3.08 -9.40 -15.75
C ASN A 155 -2.61 -9.42 -14.29
N THR A 156 -1.77 -8.46 -13.91
CA THR A 156 -1.28 -8.28 -12.54
C THR A 156 -1.29 -6.81 -12.16
N LEU A 157 -1.70 -6.55 -10.92
CA LEU A 157 -1.58 -5.28 -10.23
C LEU A 157 -1.02 -5.54 -8.85
N LYS A 158 0.15 -4.96 -8.55
CA LYS A 158 0.82 -5.13 -7.24
C LYS A 158 0.74 -3.84 -6.44
N ILE A 159 0.36 -3.95 -5.17
CA ILE A 159 0.32 -2.86 -4.20
C ILE A 159 1.16 -3.31 -3.00
N GLY A 160 2.41 -2.86 -2.93
CA GLY A 160 3.36 -3.39 -1.96
C GLY A 160 3.51 -4.90 -2.09
N THR A 161 3.13 -5.66 -1.05
CA THR A 161 3.17 -7.12 -1.03
C THR A 161 1.94 -7.77 -1.64
N ILE A 162 0.84 -7.03 -1.80
CA ILE A 162 -0.43 -7.54 -2.35
C ILE A 162 -0.31 -7.67 -3.86
N THR A 163 -0.62 -8.85 -4.39
CA THR A 163 -0.77 -9.07 -5.83
C THR A 163 -2.23 -9.44 -6.15
N LEU A 164 -2.84 -8.65 -7.04
CA LEU A 164 -4.16 -8.91 -7.59
C LEU A 164 -4.02 -9.32 -9.06
N TYR A 165 -4.80 -10.29 -9.47
CA TYR A 165 -4.81 -10.81 -10.84
C TYR A 165 -6.11 -10.46 -11.55
N ASN A 166 -6.06 -10.29 -12.87
CA ASN A 166 -7.24 -10.07 -13.71
C ASN A 166 -8.11 -8.90 -13.20
N VAL A 167 -7.49 -7.75 -12.93
CA VAL A 167 -8.18 -6.57 -12.44
C VAL A 167 -8.77 -5.79 -13.62
N GLY A 168 -10.09 -5.54 -13.59
CA GLY A 168 -10.72 -4.67 -14.56
C GLY A 168 -10.26 -3.22 -14.41
N ALA A 169 -9.87 -2.58 -15.51
CA ALA A 169 -9.41 -1.21 -15.53
C ALA A 169 -9.95 -0.45 -16.73
N THR A 170 -9.92 0.87 -16.67
CA THR A 170 -10.19 1.77 -17.78
C THR A 170 -8.96 2.60 -18.10
N VAL A 171 -8.69 2.77 -19.38
CA VAL A 171 -7.66 3.69 -19.86
C VAL A 171 -8.35 4.86 -20.57
N ASN A 172 -8.22 6.04 -19.98
CA ASN A 172 -8.80 7.27 -20.53
C ASN A 172 -7.87 7.85 -21.61
N GLU A 173 -8.43 8.31 -22.70
CA GLU A 173 -7.66 9.07 -23.69
C GLU A 173 -7.19 10.41 -23.07
N GLY A 174 -5.92 10.76 -23.32
CA GLY A 174 -5.32 11.99 -22.79
C GLY A 174 -4.61 11.81 -21.45
N GLY A 175 -4.35 12.93 -20.76
CA GLY A 175 -3.52 12.98 -19.55
C GLY A 175 -4.27 12.87 -18.22
N SER A 176 -5.55 12.54 -18.23
CA SER A 176 -6.36 12.41 -17.00
C SER A 176 -6.83 10.97 -16.80
N PRO A 177 -6.78 10.47 -15.54
CA PRO A 177 -6.37 11.13 -14.30
C PRO A 177 -4.84 11.32 -14.21
N PRO A 178 -4.33 12.30 -13.46
CA PRO A 178 -2.90 12.60 -13.34
C PRO A 178 -2.12 11.53 -12.57
N VAL A 179 -2.80 10.69 -11.83
CA VAL A 179 -2.29 9.51 -11.13
C VAL A 179 -3.31 8.39 -11.27
N VAL A 180 -2.89 7.15 -11.16
CA VAL A 180 -3.81 6.00 -11.22
C VAL A 180 -4.86 6.13 -10.11
N LEU A 181 -6.14 5.98 -10.46
CA LEU A 181 -7.20 5.82 -9.45
C LEU A 181 -7.29 4.34 -9.08
N LEU A 182 -7.02 4.00 -7.83
CA LEU A 182 -7.22 2.64 -7.32
C LEU A 182 -8.70 2.50 -6.96
N GLY A 183 -9.50 2.07 -7.94
CA GLY A 183 -10.96 2.00 -7.83
C GLY A 183 -11.49 0.65 -7.36
N MET A 184 -12.83 0.52 -7.36
CA MET A 184 -13.55 -0.57 -6.72
C MET A 184 -13.27 -1.96 -7.31
N THR A 185 -12.88 -2.07 -8.60
CA THR A 185 -12.48 -3.37 -9.17
C THR A 185 -11.27 -3.99 -8.46
N ALA A 186 -10.40 -3.18 -7.86
CA ALA A 186 -9.32 -3.61 -7.00
C ALA A 186 -9.73 -3.60 -5.52
N LEU A 187 -10.34 -2.51 -5.05
CA LEU A 187 -10.66 -2.30 -3.62
C LEU A 187 -11.65 -3.34 -3.07
N ASN A 188 -12.60 -3.83 -3.87
CA ASN A 188 -13.54 -4.90 -3.44
C ASN A 188 -12.85 -6.22 -3.09
N ARG A 189 -11.61 -6.43 -3.55
CA ARG A 189 -10.79 -7.61 -3.25
C ARG A 189 -9.93 -7.43 -2.01
N LEU A 190 -10.03 -6.26 -1.37
CA LEU A 190 -9.25 -5.87 -0.20
C LEU A 190 -10.19 -5.55 0.96
N ASP A 191 -9.80 -5.93 2.17
CA ASP A 191 -10.35 -5.37 3.39
C ASP A 191 -9.68 -4.04 3.65
N MET A 192 -10.49 -3.02 3.90
CA MET A 192 -10.02 -1.66 4.18
C MET A 192 -10.34 -1.32 5.64
N LYS A 193 -9.33 -1.14 6.44
CA LYS A 193 -9.47 -0.68 7.82
C LYS A 193 -8.79 0.67 7.96
N ARG A 194 -9.58 1.71 8.26
CA ARG A 194 -9.07 3.04 8.54
C ARG A 194 -8.99 3.27 10.05
N ASP A 195 -7.84 3.73 10.49
CA ASP A 195 -7.61 4.21 11.85
C ASP A 195 -6.93 5.58 11.77
N ASN A 196 -7.69 6.64 12.08
CA ASN A 196 -7.26 8.04 11.96
C ASN A 196 -6.67 8.37 10.58
N SER A 197 -5.36 8.56 10.52
CA SER A 197 -4.59 8.89 9.30
C SER A 197 -3.99 7.68 8.60
N ILE A 198 -4.28 6.46 9.05
CA ILE A 198 -3.75 5.22 8.49
C ILE A 198 -4.89 4.44 7.83
N LEU A 199 -4.68 4.00 6.59
CA LEU A 199 -5.53 3.06 5.88
C LEU A 199 -4.75 1.76 5.68
N MET A 200 -5.21 0.69 6.30
CA MET A 200 -4.69 -0.65 6.10
C MET A 200 -5.51 -1.35 5.02
N LEU A 201 -4.83 -1.83 3.99
CA LEU A 201 -5.38 -2.67 2.94
C LEU A 201 -4.89 -4.10 3.16
N THR A 202 -5.79 -5.06 3.22
CA THR A 202 -5.45 -6.49 3.40
C THR A 202 -6.16 -7.28 2.31
N LYS A 203 -5.43 -8.21 1.67
CA LYS A 203 -6.04 -9.07 0.65
C LYS A 203 -7.06 -10.01 1.28
N LYS A 204 -8.25 -10.14 0.66
CA LYS A 204 -9.33 -11.00 1.19
C LYS A 204 -9.09 -12.48 0.96
N TYR A 205 -8.50 -12.85 -0.20
CA TYR A 205 -8.24 -14.23 -0.65
C TYR A 205 -7.22 -14.28 -1.79
#